data_7f4d5670941b0189ffc41587f526d1a0
#
_entry.id   7f4d5670941b0189ffc41587f526d1a0
#
_cell.length_a   1.000
_cell.length_b   1.000
_cell.length_c   1.000
_cell.angle_alpha   90.00
_cell.angle_beta   90.00
_cell.angle_gamma   90.00
#
_symmetry.space_group_name_H-M   'P 1'
#
loop_
_entity.id
_entity.type
_entity.pdbx_description
1 polymer ?
#
loop_
_entity_poly.entity_id
_entity_poly.type
_entity_poly.pdbx_seq_one_letter_code
_entity_poly.pdbx_strand_id
1 'polypeptide(L)'
;MLYVFYSFALAAIIAAGGVSNTSAAEGSGPVAMVDDEIITLEEIEKPLSAKLAALNEQIYQLRRQRIDALIAERLLTKEAQRRGVTVEALLISEVTSKVPAITPGEIDAFYQANEKQLPKDEPALRERIQAHLFNQKLLAQQNAFLGQLRAKSKIKILFDPPPAYRAPLVIEGAPFKGPADAPVVIVEFEDFHCPFCKESQRTMDELMARYPETIKIVHKDFPIDEIHPGARQAHLAGRCANTQGKFWSYHDQLFGHAPHAAPEDLKKYADAAGLDLAAFESCMTANKFAAAVQADIDEGVRAGVTGTPAFFINGRLIAGAQPLERFIAVIDEEIAGGR
;
A
#
# COMPACT_ATOMS: atom_id res chain seq x y z
N MET A 1 25.36 3.64 41.47
CA MET A 1 25.86 2.71 40.44
C MET A 1 26.27 1.45 41.15
N LEU A 2 25.40 0.49 41.27
CA LEU A 2 25.72 -0.81 41.83
C LEU A 2 24.96 -1.86 41.02
N TYR A 3 25.70 -2.62 40.21
CA TYR A 3 25.19 -3.83 39.56
C TYR A 3 25.25 -4.94 40.57
N VAL A 4 24.09 -5.49 40.95
CA VAL A 4 23.98 -6.69 41.75
C VAL A 4 23.77 -7.89 40.82
N PHE A 5 24.79 -8.72 40.66
CA PHE A 5 24.70 -10.02 40.00
C PHE A 5 24.08 -11.02 40.96
N TYR A 6 22.89 -11.55 40.65
CA TYR A 6 22.37 -12.76 41.28
C TYR A 6 22.66 -13.97 40.39
N SER A 7 23.63 -14.76 40.79
CA SER A 7 23.86 -16.10 40.26
C SER A 7 22.91 -17.07 40.94
N PHE A 8 21.96 -17.63 40.21
CA PHE A 8 21.23 -18.81 40.64
C PHE A 8 21.75 -20.03 39.89
N ALA A 9 22.28 -20.95 40.64
CA ALA A 9 22.71 -22.26 40.14
C ALA A 9 21.47 -23.12 39.85
N LEU A 10 21.31 -23.51 38.57
CA LEU A 10 20.27 -24.44 38.14
C LEU A 10 20.87 -25.86 38.16
N ALA A 11 20.36 -26.71 39.02
CA ALA A 11 20.70 -28.14 39.05
C ALA A 11 20.07 -28.85 37.84
N ALA A 12 20.90 -29.47 37.00
CA ALA A 12 20.46 -30.23 35.84
C ALA A 12 19.91 -31.59 36.27
N ILE A 13 18.65 -31.87 35.98
CA ILE A 13 18.09 -33.21 35.92
C ILE A 13 18.10 -33.62 34.44
N ILE A 14 19.03 -34.46 34.03
CA ILE A 14 19.06 -35.10 32.73
C ILE A 14 18.13 -36.30 32.75
N ALA A 15 16.92 -36.15 32.20
CA ALA A 15 16.08 -37.29 31.82
C ALA A 15 16.30 -37.55 30.31
N ALA A 16 16.91 -38.68 29.99
CA ALA A 16 17.07 -39.14 28.62
C ALA A 16 15.71 -39.57 28.04
N GLY A 17 15.12 -38.73 27.27
CA GLY A 17 13.94 -39.00 26.42
C GLY A 17 14.24 -38.71 24.97
N GLY A 18 14.04 -39.69 24.10
CA GLY A 18 14.41 -39.64 22.68
C GLY A 18 13.81 -38.45 21.96
N VAL A 19 14.66 -37.73 21.28
CA VAL A 19 14.28 -36.60 20.39
C VAL A 19 13.67 -37.19 19.13
N SER A 20 12.35 -37.32 19.09
CA SER A 20 11.61 -37.44 17.84
C SER A 20 11.61 -36.06 17.16
N ASN A 21 12.34 -35.92 16.07
CA ASN A 21 12.33 -34.75 15.21
C ASN A 21 10.97 -34.66 14.51
N THR A 22 9.96 -34.16 15.21
CA THR A 22 8.76 -33.62 14.58
C THR A 22 9.06 -32.15 14.24
N SER A 23 9.07 -31.85 12.95
CA SER A 23 9.04 -30.47 12.44
C SER A 23 7.92 -29.70 13.17
N ALA A 24 8.28 -28.98 14.23
CA ALA A 24 7.38 -28.07 14.90
C ALA A 24 7.07 -26.95 13.92
N ALA A 25 5.80 -26.69 13.65
CA ALA A 25 5.34 -25.54 12.90
C ALA A 25 5.99 -24.29 13.53
N GLU A 26 6.79 -23.59 12.74
CA GLU A 26 7.38 -22.32 13.11
C GLU A 26 6.20 -21.37 13.42
N GLY A 27 5.96 -21.03 14.69
CA GLY A 27 4.99 -20.00 15.05
C GLY A 27 4.19 -20.15 16.35
N SER A 28 4.21 -21.29 17.07
CA SER A 28 3.33 -21.48 18.24
C SER A 28 4.05 -21.74 19.57
N GLY A 29 5.37 -21.56 19.62
CA GLY A 29 6.15 -21.86 20.83
C GLY A 29 6.03 -20.78 21.91
N PRO A 30 6.20 -21.17 23.21
CA PRO A 30 6.29 -20.23 24.32
C PRO A 30 7.54 -19.33 24.14
N VAL A 31 7.37 -18.01 24.28
CA VAL A 31 8.46 -17.03 24.20
C VAL A 31 8.77 -16.40 25.56
N ALA A 32 7.80 -16.37 26.45
CA ALA A 32 7.99 -15.95 27.84
C ALA A 32 6.97 -16.61 28.77
N MET A 33 7.22 -16.52 30.07
CA MET A 33 6.29 -16.97 31.09
C MET A 33 6.29 -15.94 32.23
N VAL A 34 5.11 -15.59 32.69
CA VAL A 34 4.91 -14.72 33.85
C VAL A 34 4.12 -15.55 34.86
N ASP A 35 4.76 -15.85 35.98
CA ASP A 35 4.25 -16.84 36.93
C ASP A 35 3.96 -18.18 36.21
N ASP A 36 2.70 -18.60 36.14
CA ASP A 36 2.26 -19.81 35.43
C ASP A 36 1.61 -19.52 34.05
N GLU A 37 1.56 -18.25 33.63
CA GLU A 37 0.98 -17.84 32.35
C GLU A 37 2.03 -17.81 31.24
N ILE A 38 1.76 -18.52 30.15
CA ILE A 38 2.64 -18.62 28.98
C ILE A 38 2.27 -17.51 28.00
N ILE A 39 3.28 -16.77 27.56
CA ILE A 39 3.18 -15.85 26.42
C ILE A 39 3.69 -16.58 25.18
N THR A 40 2.87 -16.66 24.15
CA THR A 40 3.19 -17.33 22.89
C THR A 40 3.71 -16.38 21.82
N LEU A 41 4.41 -16.91 20.83
CA LEU A 41 4.84 -16.12 19.67
C LEU A 41 3.63 -15.56 18.89
N GLU A 42 2.55 -16.33 18.80
CA GLU A 42 1.30 -15.90 18.15
C GLU A 42 0.71 -14.65 18.82
N GLU A 43 0.69 -14.60 20.17
CA GLU A 43 0.20 -13.42 20.90
C GLU A 43 1.03 -12.16 20.62
N ILE A 44 2.35 -12.32 20.40
CA ILE A 44 3.24 -11.21 20.04
C ILE A 44 3.05 -10.80 18.60
N GLU A 45 2.97 -11.75 17.67
CA GLU A 45 2.93 -11.48 16.24
C GLU A 45 1.56 -11.03 15.73
N LYS A 46 0.47 -11.47 16.38
CA LYS A 46 -0.88 -11.10 15.98
C LYS A 46 -1.11 -9.59 15.89
N PRO A 47 -0.77 -8.75 16.89
CA PRO A 47 -0.87 -7.30 16.78
C PRO A 47 0.16 -6.67 15.84
N LEU A 48 1.22 -7.38 15.48
CA LEU A 48 2.30 -6.91 14.60
C LEU A 48 2.17 -7.44 13.17
N SER A 49 1.17 -8.25 12.87
CA SER A 49 1.07 -9.02 11.62
C SER A 49 1.18 -8.17 10.36
N ALA A 50 0.50 -7.01 10.30
CA ALA A 50 0.62 -6.09 9.16
C ALA A 50 2.04 -5.54 9.00
N LYS A 51 2.70 -5.17 10.11
CA LYS A 51 4.06 -4.64 10.11
C LYS A 51 5.08 -5.70 9.71
N LEU A 52 4.94 -6.90 10.23
CA LEU A 52 5.79 -8.05 9.88
C LEU A 52 5.65 -8.40 8.39
N ALA A 53 4.42 -8.40 7.88
CA ALA A 53 4.16 -8.63 6.47
C ALA A 53 4.80 -7.56 5.57
N ALA A 54 4.71 -6.29 5.94
CA ALA A 54 5.36 -5.19 5.22
C ALA A 54 6.89 -5.33 5.21
N LEU A 55 7.49 -5.73 6.33
CA LEU A 55 8.92 -5.99 6.42
C LEU A 55 9.33 -7.19 5.56
N ASN A 56 8.56 -8.27 5.57
CA ASN A 56 8.81 -9.46 4.74
C ASN A 56 8.75 -9.12 3.25
N GLU A 57 7.79 -8.29 2.84
CA GLU A 57 7.73 -7.79 1.47
C GLU A 57 8.96 -6.94 1.10
N GLN A 58 9.41 -6.03 1.97
CA GLN A 58 10.63 -5.25 1.75
C GLN A 58 11.86 -6.15 1.61
N ILE A 59 12.00 -7.14 2.48
CA ILE A 59 13.09 -8.14 2.42
C ILE A 59 13.03 -8.91 1.09
N TYR A 60 11.83 -9.33 0.69
CA TYR A 60 11.64 -10.00 -0.59
C TYR A 60 12.06 -9.11 -1.76
N GLN A 61 11.64 -7.85 -1.82
CA GLN A 61 11.98 -6.92 -2.89
C GLN A 61 13.49 -6.67 -2.97
N LEU A 62 14.18 -6.49 -1.84
CA LEU A 62 15.64 -6.36 -1.80
C LEU A 62 16.34 -7.62 -2.36
N ARG A 63 15.90 -8.79 -1.95
CA ARG A 63 16.44 -10.07 -2.44
C ARG A 63 16.17 -10.23 -3.94
N ARG A 64 14.97 -9.87 -4.39
CA ARG A 64 14.56 -9.93 -5.79
C ARG A 64 15.41 -9.01 -6.67
N GLN A 65 15.64 -7.78 -6.26
CA GLN A 65 16.55 -6.85 -6.96
C GLN A 65 17.96 -7.42 -7.06
N ARG A 66 18.47 -8.06 -6.00
CA ARG A 66 19.80 -8.69 -6.06
C ARG A 66 19.84 -9.89 -6.99
N ILE A 67 18.78 -10.69 -7.03
CA ILE A 67 18.65 -11.80 -8.01
C ILE A 67 18.70 -11.25 -9.43
N ASP A 68 17.94 -10.21 -9.75
CA ASP A 68 17.92 -9.62 -11.09
C ASP A 68 19.27 -9.03 -11.49
N ALA A 69 19.99 -8.40 -10.54
CA ALA A 69 21.33 -7.89 -10.76
C ALA A 69 22.33 -9.04 -11.04
N LEU A 70 22.27 -10.14 -10.28
CA LEU A 70 23.12 -11.33 -10.50
C LEU A 70 22.81 -12.01 -11.82
N ILE A 71 21.55 -12.07 -12.24
CA ILE A 71 21.16 -12.58 -13.57
C ILE A 71 21.80 -11.72 -14.66
N ALA A 72 21.69 -10.39 -14.56
CA ALA A 72 22.29 -9.47 -15.53
C ALA A 72 23.82 -9.64 -15.61
N GLU A 73 24.50 -9.70 -14.47
CA GLU A 73 25.94 -9.93 -14.37
C GLU A 73 26.36 -11.23 -15.06
N ARG A 74 25.64 -12.34 -14.77
CA ARG A 74 25.92 -13.64 -15.40
C ARG A 74 25.68 -13.65 -16.92
N LEU A 75 24.61 -12.97 -17.38
CA LEU A 75 24.31 -12.85 -18.81
C LEU A 75 25.39 -12.06 -19.54
N LEU A 76 25.84 -10.94 -18.98
CA LEU A 76 26.93 -10.14 -19.55
C LEU A 76 28.23 -10.91 -19.60
N THR A 77 28.58 -11.55 -18.48
CA THR A 77 29.82 -12.39 -18.43
C THR A 77 29.79 -13.49 -19.46
N LYS A 78 28.67 -14.22 -19.56
CA LYS A 78 28.53 -15.31 -20.53
C LYS A 78 28.63 -14.81 -21.99
N GLU A 79 28.01 -13.67 -22.29
CA GLU A 79 28.07 -13.09 -23.63
C GLU A 79 29.46 -12.54 -23.96
N ALA A 80 30.12 -11.89 -22.99
CA ALA A 80 31.52 -11.45 -23.17
C ALA A 80 32.46 -12.62 -23.44
N GLN A 81 32.37 -13.70 -22.67
CA GLN A 81 33.12 -14.94 -22.90
C GLN A 81 32.84 -15.52 -24.28
N ARG A 82 31.58 -15.60 -24.70
CA ARG A 82 31.19 -16.10 -26.03
C ARG A 82 31.82 -15.31 -27.18
N ARG A 83 32.00 -13.99 -26.97
CA ARG A 83 32.61 -13.08 -27.96
C ARG A 83 34.13 -12.94 -27.83
N GLY A 84 34.74 -13.50 -26.77
CA GLY A 84 36.18 -13.38 -26.54
C GLY A 84 36.61 -11.97 -26.12
N VAL A 85 35.74 -11.23 -25.44
CA VAL A 85 35.97 -9.84 -24.97
C VAL A 85 35.73 -9.70 -23.46
N THR A 86 36.16 -8.59 -22.90
CA THR A 86 35.80 -8.24 -21.50
C THR A 86 34.37 -7.75 -21.42
N VAL A 87 33.74 -7.81 -20.22
CA VAL A 87 32.41 -7.25 -19.99
C VAL A 87 32.40 -5.73 -20.27
N GLU A 88 33.49 -5.04 -19.93
CA GLU A 88 33.63 -3.61 -20.20
C GLU A 88 33.60 -3.30 -21.70
N ALA A 89 34.43 -4.03 -22.48
CA ALA A 89 34.45 -3.89 -23.94
C ALA A 89 33.08 -4.21 -24.56
N LEU A 90 32.38 -5.22 -24.03
CA LEU A 90 31.03 -5.56 -24.45
C LEU A 90 30.04 -4.42 -24.18
N LEU A 91 30.08 -3.84 -23.00
CA LEU A 91 29.18 -2.71 -22.64
C LEU A 91 29.50 -1.45 -23.45
N ILE A 92 30.76 -1.17 -23.71
CA ILE A 92 31.15 -0.08 -24.61
C ILE A 92 30.55 -0.29 -26.01
N SER A 93 30.74 -1.47 -26.60
CA SER A 93 30.32 -1.76 -27.98
C SER A 93 28.80 -1.86 -28.15
N GLU A 94 28.07 -2.40 -27.15
CA GLU A 94 26.65 -2.70 -27.28
C GLU A 94 25.74 -1.65 -26.61
N VAL A 95 26.29 -0.89 -25.70
CA VAL A 95 25.53 0.09 -24.92
C VAL A 95 26.05 1.50 -25.21
N THR A 96 27.25 1.85 -24.71
CA THR A 96 27.74 3.23 -24.72
C THR A 96 27.87 3.81 -26.13
N SER A 97 28.50 3.07 -27.07
CA SER A 97 28.69 3.54 -28.46
C SER A 97 27.39 3.60 -29.28
N LYS A 98 26.32 2.98 -28.80
CA LYS A 98 25.01 3.00 -29.47
C LYS A 98 24.06 4.05 -28.91
N VAL A 99 24.46 4.80 -27.88
CA VAL A 99 23.66 5.91 -27.34
C VAL A 99 23.69 7.07 -28.33
N PRO A 100 22.54 7.52 -28.85
CA PRO A 100 22.50 8.67 -29.74
C PRO A 100 22.93 9.95 -29.01
N ALA A 101 23.65 10.84 -29.70
CA ALA A 101 24.00 12.13 -29.16
C ALA A 101 22.73 12.90 -28.74
N ILE A 102 22.86 13.68 -27.67
CA ILE A 102 21.78 14.57 -27.23
C ILE A 102 21.78 15.81 -28.11
N THR A 103 20.65 16.08 -28.75
CA THR A 103 20.49 17.25 -29.63
C THR A 103 20.10 18.48 -28.81
N PRO A 104 20.43 19.72 -29.29
CA PRO A 104 19.98 20.94 -28.66
C PRO A 104 18.46 21.01 -28.51
N GLY A 105 17.71 20.50 -29.51
CA GLY A 105 16.25 20.48 -29.47
C GLY A 105 15.68 19.60 -28.34
N GLU A 106 16.34 18.49 -28.01
CA GLU A 106 15.92 17.66 -26.87
C GLU A 106 16.16 18.36 -25.53
N ILE A 107 17.25 19.14 -25.43
CA ILE A 107 17.54 19.94 -24.24
C ILE A 107 16.47 21.03 -24.08
N ASP A 108 16.13 21.73 -25.16
CA ASP A 108 15.12 22.78 -25.16
C ASP A 108 13.72 22.22 -24.84
N ALA A 109 13.35 21.10 -25.42
CA ALA A 109 12.08 20.44 -25.13
C ALA A 109 11.98 20.00 -23.66
N PHE A 110 13.05 19.43 -23.11
CA PHE A 110 13.09 19.06 -21.68
C PHE A 110 12.96 20.29 -20.78
N TYR A 111 13.67 21.38 -21.10
CA TYR A 111 13.59 22.63 -20.35
C TYR A 111 12.16 23.18 -20.35
N GLN A 112 11.53 23.28 -21.52
CA GLN A 112 10.15 23.80 -21.66
C GLN A 112 9.15 22.97 -20.87
N ALA A 113 9.27 21.65 -20.93
CA ALA A 113 8.38 20.74 -20.21
C ALA A 113 8.51 20.83 -18.69
N ASN A 114 9.67 21.27 -18.18
CA ASN A 114 9.99 21.30 -16.74
C ASN A 114 10.27 22.72 -16.20
N GLU A 115 10.00 23.78 -16.97
CA GLU A 115 10.36 25.17 -16.65
C GLU A 115 9.92 25.62 -15.25
N LYS A 116 8.75 25.16 -14.79
CA LYS A 116 8.21 25.51 -13.47
C LYS A 116 8.97 24.89 -12.30
N GLN A 117 9.73 23.82 -12.54
CA GLN A 117 10.44 23.04 -11.53
C GLN A 117 11.95 23.26 -11.57
N LEU A 118 12.45 23.88 -12.65
CA LEU A 118 13.87 24.12 -12.85
C LEU A 118 14.29 25.50 -12.32
N PRO A 119 15.50 25.63 -11.76
CA PRO A 119 16.05 26.94 -11.36
C PRO A 119 16.22 27.86 -12.58
N LYS A 120 15.79 29.14 -12.47
CA LYS A 120 15.73 30.06 -13.60
C LYS A 120 17.09 30.63 -14.06
N ASP A 121 18.10 30.66 -13.20
CA ASP A 121 19.38 31.36 -13.45
C ASP A 121 20.61 30.50 -13.11
N GLU A 122 20.60 29.22 -13.48
CA GLU A 122 21.75 28.34 -13.25
C GLU A 122 22.61 28.22 -14.54
N PRO A 123 23.87 28.75 -14.57
CA PRO A 123 24.70 28.73 -15.77
C PRO A 123 24.96 27.32 -16.34
N ALA A 124 25.03 26.32 -15.48
CA ALA A 124 25.28 24.91 -15.87
C ALA A 124 24.01 24.09 -16.15
N LEU A 125 22.82 24.70 -16.16
CA LEU A 125 21.55 23.97 -16.27
C LEU A 125 21.46 23.15 -17.58
N ARG A 126 21.88 23.71 -18.69
CA ARG A 126 21.87 23.02 -19.99
C ARG A 126 22.79 21.79 -19.99
N GLU A 127 23.96 21.88 -19.40
CA GLU A 127 24.89 20.75 -19.26
C GLU A 127 24.31 19.66 -18.36
N ARG A 128 23.66 20.04 -17.27
CA ARG A 128 22.97 19.09 -16.37
C ARG A 128 21.80 18.38 -17.07
N ILE A 129 21.00 19.11 -17.85
CA ILE A 129 19.93 18.52 -18.67
C ILE A 129 20.53 17.55 -19.69
N GLN A 130 21.59 17.95 -20.38
CA GLN A 130 22.28 17.09 -21.34
C GLN A 130 22.79 15.80 -20.69
N ALA A 131 23.46 15.92 -19.54
CA ALA A 131 23.93 14.75 -18.77
C ALA A 131 22.78 13.86 -18.31
N HIS A 132 21.69 14.45 -17.84
CA HIS A 132 20.47 13.72 -17.44
C HIS A 132 19.87 12.94 -18.61
N LEU A 133 19.67 13.58 -19.76
CA LEU A 133 19.12 12.95 -20.97
C LEU A 133 20.04 11.86 -21.51
N PHE A 134 21.38 12.09 -21.47
CA PHE A 134 22.34 11.07 -21.84
C PHE A 134 22.24 9.84 -20.94
N ASN A 135 22.18 10.03 -19.62
CA ASN A 135 22.02 8.92 -18.67
C ASN A 135 20.71 8.17 -18.88
N GLN A 136 19.61 8.85 -19.19
CA GLN A 136 18.34 8.19 -19.53
C GLN A 136 18.48 7.30 -20.77
N LYS A 137 19.10 7.82 -21.87
CA LYS A 137 19.32 7.04 -23.08
C LYS A 137 20.27 5.87 -22.82
N LEU A 138 21.31 6.08 -22.02
CA LEU A 138 22.27 5.03 -21.65
C LEU A 138 21.57 3.88 -20.91
N LEU A 139 20.74 4.20 -19.91
CA LEU A 139 19.94 3.21 -19.18
C LEU A 139 18.95 2.47 -20.10
N ALA A 140 18.28 3.21 -20.99
CA ALA A 140 17.37 2.60 -21.96
C ALA A 140 18.10 1.63 -22.89
N GLN A 141 19.28 1.99 -23.41
CA GLN A 141 20.10 1.12 -24.25
C GLN A 141 20.63 -0.10 -23.49
N GLN A 142 21.04 0.09 -22.24
CA GLN A 142 21.47 -1.02 -21.36
C GLN A 142 20.32 -2.00 -21.11
N ASN A 143 19.13 -1.50 -20.77
CA ASN A 143 17.95 -2.32 -20.56
C ASN A 143 17.54 -3.08 -21.83
N ALA A 144 17.58 -2.42 -22.98
CA ALA A 144 17.31 -3.07 -24.27
C ALA A 144 18.29 -4.21 -24.56
N PHE A 145 19.60 -3.98 -24.34
CA PHE A 145 20.62 -5.01 -24.53
C PHE A 145 20.44 -6.18 -23.55
N LEU A 146 20.24 -5.90 -22.27
CA LEU A 146 19.94 -6.94 -21.27
C LEU A 146 18.65 -7.70 -21.59
N GLY A 147 17.63 -7.02 -22.10
CA GLY A 147 16.39 -7.64 -22.57
C GLY A 147 16.64 -8.66 -23.70
N GLN A 148 17.50 -8.31 -24.67
CA GLN A 148 17.91 -9.24 -25.73
C GLN A 148 18.65 -10.47 -25.19
N LEU A 149 19.55 -10.29 -24.21
CA LEU A 149 20.27 -11.40 -23.59
C LEU A 149 19.31 -12.29 -22.78
N ARG A 150 18.35 -11.70 -22.04
CA ARG A 150 17.31 -12.43 -21.31
C ARG A 150 16.46 -13.28 -22.26
N ALA A 151 16.00 -12.71 -23.38
CA ALA A 151 15.18 -13.40 -24.38
C ALA A 151 15.88 -14.63 -25.00
N LYS A 152 17.21 -14.60 -25.10
CA LYS A 152 18.03 -15.70 -25.62
C LYS A 152 18.41 -16.76 -24.57
N SER A 153 18.02 -16.56 -23.32
CA SER A 153 18.47 -17.40 -22.19
C SER A 153 17.28 -18.06 -21.48
N LYS A 154 17.47 -19.29 -21.04
CA LYS A 154 16.52 -19.98 -20.17
C LYS A 154 16.75 -19.51 -18.73
N ILE A 155 15.91 -18.62 -18.25
CA ILE A 155 15.95 -18.11 -16.89
C ILE A 155 14.74 -18.68 -16.14
N LYS A 156 14.98 -19.36 -15.03
CA LYS A 156 13.94 -19.80 -14.09
C LYS A 156 14.29 -19.23 -12.72
N ILE A 157 13.39 -18.42 -12.18
CA ILE A 157 13.49 -17.88 -10.83
C ILE A 157 12.74 -18.84 -9.92
N LEU A 158 13.43 -19.32 -8.87
CA LEU A 158 12.93 -20.29 -7.90
C LEU A 158 12.66 -19.64 -6.54
N PHE A 159 12.59 -18.34 -6.53
CA PHE A 159 12.38 -17.53 -5.33
C PHE A 159 10.97 -16.98 -5.37
N ASP A 160 10.07 -17.62 -4.62
CA ASP A 160 8.66 -17.25 -4.56
C ASP A 160 8.45 -16.01 -3.67
N PRO A 161 7.45 -15.16 -3.96
CA PRO A 161 7.07 -14.06 -3.08
C PRO A 161 6.53 -14.61 -1.74
N PRO A 162 6.67 -13.85 -0.64
CA PRO A 162 5.99 -14.20 0.59
C PRO A 162 4.48 -14.25 0.38
N PRO A 163 3.75 -15.03 1.17
CA PRO A 163 2.29 -15.02 1.14
C PRO A 163 1.79 -13.59 1.32
N ALA A 164 0.84 -13.16 0.47
CA ALA A 164 0.24 -11.84 0.61
C ALA A 164 -0.48 -11.76 1.96
N TYR A 165 -0.08 -10.80 2.80
CA TYR A 165 -0.80 -10.52 4.03
C TYR A 165 -2.21 -10.03 3.70
N ARG A 166 -3.20 -10.58 4.39
CA ARG A 166 -4.60 -10.18 4.31
C ARG A 166 -5.06 -9.72 5.68
N ALA A 167 -5.31 -8.41 5.80
CA ALA A 167 -5.83 -7.85 7.03
C ALA A 167 -7.24 -8.41 7.29
N PRO A 168 -7.50 -8.95 8.51
CA PRO A 168 -8.84 -9.35 8.90
C PRO A 168 -9.63 -8.09 9.28
N LEU A 169 -10.49 -7.62 8.36
CA LEU A 169 -11.30 -6.42 8.57
C LEU A 169 -12.75 -6.77 8.86
N VAL A 170 -13.34 -6.11 9.84
CA VAL A 170 -14.76 -6.22 10.19
C VAL A 170 -15.57 -5.31 9.30
N ILE A 171 -16.43 -5.86 8.46
CA ILE A 171 -17.26 -5.10 7.51
C ILE A 171 -18.75 -5.07 7.88
N GLU A 172 -19.15 -5.82 8.92
CA GLU A 172 -20.53 -5.89 9.38
C GLU A 172 -21.03 -4.52 9.85
N GLY A 173 -22.18 -4.12 9.31
CA GLY A 173 -22.80 -2.83 9.66
C GLY A 173 -22.12 -1.58 9.06
N ALA A 174 -21.03 -1.75 8.33
CA ALA A 174 -20.40 -0.67 7.60
C ALA A 174 -21.19 -0.30 6.34
N PRO A 175 -21.23 0.97 5.92
CA PRO A 175 -21.86 1.36 4.66
C PRO A 175 -21.16 0.71 3.48
N PHE A 176 -21.91 0.20 2.51
CA PHE A 176 -21.33 -0.36 1.30
C PHE A 176 -22.15 -0.02 0.05
N LYS A 177 -21.52 -0.11 -1.11
CA LYS A 177 -22.14 -0.08 -2.44
C LYS A 177 -21.70 -1.29 -3.26
N GLY A 178 -22.57 -1.77 -4.15
CA GLY A 178 -22.38 -3.00 -4.93
C GLY A 178 -23.13 -4.20 -4.33
N PRO A 179 -23.01 -5.40 -4.96
CA PRO A 179 -23.67 -6.61 -4.48
C PRO A 179 -23.19 -7.03 -3.08
N ALA A 180 -24.13 -7.45 -2.23
CA ALA A 180 -23.80 -7.82 -0.84
C ALA A 180 -22.89 -9.05 -0.76
N ASP A 181 -22.99 -9.96 -1.73
CA ASP A 181 -22.26 -11.21 -1.86
C ASP A 181 -21.14 -11.16 -2.92
N ALA A 182 -20.70 -9.95 -3.30
CA ALA A 182 -19.63 -9.77 -4.27
C ALA A 182 -18.36 -10.53 -3.84
N PRO A 183 -17.71 -11.27 -4.76
CA PRO A 183 -16.53 -12.08 -4.45
C PRO A 183 -15.28 -11.24 -4.11
N VAL A 184 -15.25 -9.99 -4.55
CA VAL A 184 -14.15 -9.06 -4.24
C VAL A 184 -14.68 -7.92 -3.40
N VAL A 185 -14.14 -7.79 -2.20
CA VAL A 185 -14.46 -6.70 -1.25
C VAL A 185 -13.34 -5.70 -1.22
N ILE A 186 -13.65 -4.44 -1.50
CA ILE A 186 -12.75 -3.30 -1.37
C ILE A 186 -13.18 -2.56 -0.11
N VAL A 187 -12.36 -2.59 0.95
CA VAL A 187 -12.57 -1.78 2.14
C VAL A 187 -11.75 -0.51 1.99
N GLU A 188 -12.41 0.64 2.03
CA GLU A 188 -11.81 1.96 1.87
C GLU A 188 -11.81 2.70 3.21
N PHE A 189 -10.59 2.95 3.75
CA PHE A 189 -10.39 3.85 4.87
C PHE A 189 -10.17 5.25 4.34
N GLU A 190 -11.06 6.16 4.66
CA GLU A 190 -11.06 7.51 4.12
C GLU A 190 -11.21 8.58 5.20
N ASP A 191 -10.84 9.80 4.79
CA ASP A 191 -11.05 11.03 5.54
C ASP A 191 -11.76 12.03 4.62
N PHE A 192 -12.94 12.52 5.01
CA PHE A 192 -13.74 13.43 4.19
C PHE A 192 -13.05 14.78 3.90
N HIS A 193 -12.03 15.16 4.68
CA HIS A 193 -11.25 16.38 4.44
C HIS A 193 -9.98 16.11 3.62
N CYS A 194 -9.62 14.85 3.37
CA CYS A 194 -8.43 14.50 2.60
C CYS A 194 -8.66 14.72 1.10
N PRO A 195 -7.85 15.57 0.42
CA PRO A 195 -8.00 15.83 -1.00
C PRO A 195 -7.74 14.59 -1.85
N PHE A 196 -6.84 13.70 -1.42
CA PHE A 196 -6.54 12.45 -2.13
C PHE A 196 -7.68 11.43 -2.01
N CYS A 197 -8.46 11.45 -0.90
CA CYS A 197 -9.69 10.66 -0.78
C CYS A 197 -10.74 11.15 -1.76
N LYS A 198 -10.92 12.46 -1.88
CA LYS A 198 -11.81 13.06 -2.89
C LYS A 198 -11.41 12.66 -4.32
N GLU A 199 -10.12 12.70 -4.62
CA GLU A 199 -9.60 12.32 -5.94
C GLU A 199 -9.85 10.83 -6.26
N SER A 200 -9.68 9.95 -5.26
CA SER A 200 -9.86 8.50 -5.42
C SER A 200 -11.30 8.08 -5.70
N GLN A 201 -12.30 8.90 -5.35
CA GLN A 201 -13.71 8.59 -5.61
C GLN A 201 -13.98 8.31 -7.09
N ARG A 202 -13.32 9.06 -7.99
CA ARG A 202 -13.42 8.80 -9.42
C ARG A 202 -12.93 7.39 -9.79
N THR A 203 -11.82 6.96 -9.20
CA THR A 203 -11.28 5.61 -9.43
C THR A 203 -12.24 4.54 -8.91
N MET A 204 -12.85 4.77 -7.74
CA MET A 204 -13.86 3.85 -7.19
C MET A 204 -15.10 3.75 -8.07
N ASP A 205 -15.57 4.87 -8.62
CA ASP A 205 -16.69 4.88 -9.55
C ASP A 205 -16.38 4.15 -10.88
N GLU A 206 -15.17 4.34 -11.43
CA GLU A 206 -14.70 3.64 -12.61
C GLU A 206 -14.58 2.13 -12.36
N LEU A 207 -14.14 1.70 -11.17
CA LEU A 207 -14.11 0.29 -10.77
C LEU A 207 -15.52 -0.30 -10.64
N MET A 208 -16.44 0.42 -9.99
CA MET A 208 -17.84 0.00 -9.89
C MET A 208 -18.51 -0.18 -11.26
N ALA A 209 -18.22 0.74 -12.21
CA ALA A 209 -18.73 0.63 -13.57
C ALA A 209 -18.13 -0.55 -14.33
N ARG A 210 -16.85 -0.87 -14.08
CA ARG A 210 -16.13 -1.97 -14.75
C ARG A 210 -16.50 -3.36 -14.20
N TYR A 211 -16.78 -3.46 -12.89
CA TYR A 211 -17.02 -4.73 -12.18
C TYR A 211 -18.34 -4.71 -11.38
N PRO A 212 -19.49 -4.35 -11.99
CA PRO A 212 -20.72 -4.04 -11.26
C PRO A 212 -21.29 -5.22 -10.44
N GLU A 213 -21.04 -6.45 -10.89
CA GLU A 213 -21.52 -7.67 -10.21
C GLU A 213 -20.44 -8.38 -9.40
N THR A 214 -19.21 -7.85 -9.41
CA THR A 214 -18.02 -8.56 -8.89
C THR A 214 -17.42 -7.90 -7.67
N ILE A 215 -17.53 -6.58 -7.56
CA ILE A 215 -16.93 -5.83 -6.44
C ILE A 215 -17.99 -5.23 -5.53
N LYS A 216 -17.64 -5.17 -4.25
CA LYS A 216 -18.34 -4.41 -3.20
C LYS A 216 -17.36 -3.44 -2.57
N ILE A 217 -17.72 -2.16 -2.49
CA ILE A 217 -16.93 -1.13 -1.80
C ILE A 217 -17.57 -0.88 -0.44
N VAL A 218 -16.76 -0.98 0.62
CA VAL A 218 -17.16 -0.79 2.01
C VAL A 218 -16.40 0.41 2.57
N HIS A 219 -17.12 1.38 3.12
CA HIS A 219 -16.53 2.56 3.76
C HIS A 219 -16.12 2.26 5.20
N LYS A 220 -14.96 2.78 5.60
CA LYS A 220 -14.44 2.82 6.96
C LYS A 220 -13.96 4.22 7.33
N ASP A 221 -14.28 4.66 8.55
CA ASP A 221 -13.90 5.97 9.04
C ASP A 221 -12.41 6.02 9.41
N PHE A 222 -11.68 7.01 8.88
CA PHE A 222 -10.30 7.27 9.29
C PHE A 222 -9.96 8.76 9.28
N PRO A 223 -10.68 9.60 10.08
CA PRO A 223 -10.34 11.02 10.19
C PRO A 223 -8.96 11.19 10.80
N ILE A 224 -8.13 12.05 10.21
CA ILE A 224 -6.80 12.41 10.70
C ILE A 224 -6.88 13.78 11.34
N ASP A 225 -7.40 13.82 12.58
CA ASP A 225 -7.74 15.06 13.29
C ASP A 225 -6.57 16.05 13.41
N GLU A 226 -5.30 15.55 13.43
CA GLU A 226 -4.10 16.37 13.57
C GLU A 226 -3.85 17.30 12.38
N ILE A 227 -4.25 16.88 11.18
CA ILE A 227 -4.04 17.64 9.93
C ILE A 227 -5.34 18.08 9.26
N HIS A 228 -6.47 17.48 9.64
CA HIS A 228 -7.79 17.77 9.09
C HIS A 228 -8.79 18.15 10.21
N PRO A 229 -8.69 19.35 10.78
CA PRO A 229 -9.61 19.79 11.83
C PRO A 229 -11.07 19.69 11.38
N GLY A 230 -11.92 19.09 12.21
CA GLY A 230 -13.35 18.93 11.93
C GLY A 230 -13.71 17.68 11.10
N ALA A 231 -12.73 16.94 10.56
CA ALA A 231 -13.00 15.71 9.81
C ALA A 231 -13.82 14.70 10.62
N ARG A 232 -13.51 14.53 11.91
CA ARG A 232 -14.26 13.61 12.78
C ARG A 232 -15.75 13.95 12.84
N GLN A 233 -16.13 15.25 12.80
CA GLN A 233 -17.54 15.65 12.77
C GLN A 233 -18.23 15.22 11.46
N ALA A 234 -17.54 15.31 10.33
CA ALA A 234 -18.03 14.83 9.06
C ALA A 234 -18.28 13.31 9.08
N HIS A 235 -17.38 12.54 9.71
CA HIS A 235 -17.54 11.09 9.87
C HIS A 235 -18.73 10.72 10.78
N LEU A 236 -18.88 11.40 11.91
CA LEU A 236 -20.04 11.24 12.79
C LEU A 236 -21.36 11.51 12.02
N ALA A 237 -21.37 12.56 11.22
CA ALA A 237 -22.50 12.93 10.40
C ALA A 237 -22.81 11.87 9.32
N GLY A 238 -21.79 11.34 8.65
CA GLY A 238 -21.93 10.21 7.71
C GLY A 238 -22.56 8.98 8.36
N ARG A 239 -22.12 8.64 9.58
CA ARG A 239 -22.72 7.54 10.37
C ARG A 239 -24.18 7.82 10.75
N CYS A 240 -24.51 9.06 11.10
CA CYS A 240 -25.90 9.45 11.35
C CYS A 240 -26.77 9.34 10.09
N ALA A 241 -26.23 9.72 8.92
CA ALA A 241 -26.92 9.53 7.63
C ALA A 241 -27.13 8.06 7.30
N ASN A 242 -26.17 7.17 7.68
CA ASN A 242 -26.30 5.74 7.48
C ASN A 242 -27.49 5.13 8.21
N THR A 243 -27.87 5.64 9.38
CA THR A 243 -29.05 5.15 10.12
C THR A 243 -30.38 5.37 9.36
N GLN A 244 -30.35 6.26 8.39
CA GLN A 244 -31.50 6.57 7.53
C GLN A 244 -31.37 5.98 6.13
N GLY A 245 -30.34 5.11 5.87
CA GLY A 245 -30.06 4.53 4.57
C GLY A 245 -29.57 5.53 3.52
N LYS A 246 -29.09 6.69 3.96
CA LYS A 246 -28.67 7.81 3.10
C LYS A 246 -27.17 8.08 3.11
N PHE A 247 -26.36 7.08 3.54
CA PHE A 247 -24.91 7.26 3.66
C PHE A 247 -24.27 7.80 2.38
N TRP A 248 -24.45 7.11 1.25
CA TRP A 248 -23.76 7.48 0.02
C TRP A 248 -24.19 8.83 -0.55
N SER A 249 -25.47 9.16 -0.48
CA SER A 249 -25.95 10.50 -0.87
C SER A 249 -25.34 11.59 0.01
N TYR A 250 -25.14 11.32 1.29
CA TYR A 250 -24.53 12.25 2.24
C TYR A 250 -23.00 12.32 2.07
N HIS A 251 -22.36 11.18 1.85
CA HIS A 251 -20.94 11.03 1.51
C HIS A 251 -20.54 11.94 0.33
N ASP A 252 -21.34 11.93 -0.74
CA ASP A 252 -21.10 12.75 -1.92
C ASP A 252 -21.20 14.26 -1.60
N GLN A 253 -22.14 14.64 -0.70
CA GLN A 253 -22.21 16.02 -0.21
C GLN A 253 -20.96 16.41 0.59
N LEU A 254 -20.47 15.53 1.47
CA LEU A 254 -19.27 15.79 2.26
C LEU A 254 -18.04 16.01 1.35
N PHE A 255 -17.77 15.13 0.40
CA PHE A 255 -16.66 15.33 -0.53
C PHE A 255 -16.88 16.49 -1.50
N GLY A 256 -18.15 16.77 -1.87
CA GLY A 256 -18.50 17.91 -2.71
C GLY A 256 -18.09 19.24 -2.10
N HIS A 257 -18.20 19.35 -0.78
CA HIS A 257 -18.04 20.60 -0.02
C HIS A 257 -16.83 20.60 0.95
N ALA A 258 -16.01 19.53 0.93
CA ALA A 258 -14.83 19.45 1.79
C ALA A 258 -13.90 20.68 1.61
N PRO A 259 -13.29 21.20 2.69
CA PRO A 259 -13.27 20.68 4.05
C PRO A 259 -14.30 21.34 5.01
N HIS A 260 -15.45 21.79 4.52
CA HIS A 260 -16.45 22.49 5.35
C HIS A 260 -17.31 21.49 6.14
N ALA A 261 -17.19 21.50 7.47
CA ALA A 261 -17.89 20.59 8.37
C ALA A 261 -18.38 21.31 9.65
N ALA A 262 -18.70 22.62 9.54
CA ALA A 262 -19.38 23.30 10.60
C ALA A 262 -20.80 22.72 10.79
N PRO A 263 -21.41 22.79 12.01
CA PRO A 263 -22.72 22.20 12.27
C PRO A 263 -23.79 22.62 11.26
N GLU A 264 -23.78 23.90 10.86
CA GLU A 264 -24.72 24.47 9.89
C GLU A 264 -24.50 23.88 8.49
N ASP A 265 -23.24 23.60 8.10
CA ASP A 265 -22.93 23.01 6.83
C ASP A 265 -23.35 21.54 6.78
N LEU A 266 -23.02 20.77 7.83
CA LEU A 266 -23.42 19.37 7.95
C LEU A 266 -24.96 19.22 7.91
N LYS A 267 -25.70 20.17 8.50
CA LYS A 267 -27.17 20.19 8.43
C LYS A 267 -27.67 20.48 7.00
N LYS A 268 -27.05 21.43 6.28
CA LYS A 268 -27.40 21.71 4.88
C LYS A 268 -27.18 20.49 4.00
N TYR A 269 -26.06 19.76 4.21
CA TYR A 269 -25.78 18.54 3.47
C TYR A 269 -26.79 17.43 3.78
N ALA A 270 -27.25 17.35 5.05
CA ALA A 270 -28.31 16.42 5.44
C ALA A 270 -29.63 16.72 4.75
N ASP A 271 -30.02 17.99 4.63
CA ASP A 271 -31.20 18.42 3.89
C ASP A 271 -31.08 18.08 2.39
N ALA A 272 -29.93 18.43 1.79
CA ALA A 272 -29.64 18.15 0.38
C ALA A 272 -29.63 16.64 0.07
N ALA A 273 -29.21 15.80 1.00
CA ALA A 273 -29.24 14.34 0.87
C ALA A 273 -30.61 13.74 1.22
N GLY A 274 -31.60 14.56 1.61
CA GLY A 274 -32.97 14.15 1.91
C GLY A 274 -33.12 13.40 3.23
N LEU A 275 -32.31 13.73 4.24
CA LEU A 275 -32.41 13.17 5.59
C LEU A 275 -33.58 13.81 6.39
N ASP A 276 -34.13 13.05 7.33
CA ASP A 276 -34.90 13.61 8.41
C ASP A 276 -33.97 14.43 9.33
N LEU A 277 -34.12 15.77 9.32
CA LEU A 277 -33.20 16.68 10.02
C LEU A 277 -33.32 16.55 11.55
N ALA A 278 -34.52 16.26 12.09
CA ALA A 278 -34.71 16.11 13.52
C ALA A 278 -34.01 14.86 14.05
N ALA A 279 -34.13 13.73 13.32
CA ALA A 279 -33.42 12.49 13.64
C ALA A 279 -31.91 12.66 13.48
N PHE A 280 -31.44 13.36 12.44
CA PHE A 280 -30.03 13.65 12.21
C PHE A 280 -29.44 14.50 13.34
N GLU A 281 -30.05 15.63 13.71
CA GLU A 281 -29.61 16.51 14.80
C GLU A 281 -29.59 15.78 16.14
N SER A 282 -30.60 14.97 16.43
CA SER A 282 -30.64 14.14 17.64
C SER A 282 -29.47 13.15 17.68
N CYS A 283 -29.15 12.49 16.54
CA CYS A 283 -28.02 11.58 16.42
C CYS A 283 -26.68 12.27 16.64
N MET A 284 -26.49 13.44 16.04
CA MET A 284 -25.28 14.25 16.18
C MET A 284 -25.10 14.76 17.63
N THR A 285 -26.16 15.31 18.24
CA THR A 285 -26.12 15.81 19.61
C THR A 285 -25.80 14.69 20.61
N ALA A 286 -26.35 13.49 20.39
CA ALA A 286 -26.08 12.34 21.23
C ALA A 286 -24.65 11.78 21.05
N ASN A 287 -23.87 12.25 20.06
CA ASN A 287 -22.56 11.74 19.71
C ASN A 287 -22.55 10.19 19.54
N LYS A 288 -23.62 9.67 18.96
CA LYS A 288 -23.99 8.24 18.96
C LYS A 288 -22.90 7.33 18.42
N PHE A 289 -22.09 7.80 17.45
CA PHE A 289 -21.14 6.98 16.72
C PHE A 289 -19.67 7.26 17.04
N ALA A 290 -19.36 8.04 18.10
CA ALA A 290 -17.98 8.35 18.46
C ALA A 290 -17.13 7.09 18.69
N ALA A 291 -17.67 6.11 19.39
CA ALA A 291 -16.97 4.84 19.63
C ALA A 291 -16.81 4.02 18.35
N ALA A 292 -17.77 4.05 17.42
CA ALA A 292 -17.68 3.33 16.15
C ALA A 292 -16.62 3.94 15.23
N VAL A 293 -16.55 5.27 15.12
CA VAL A 293 -15.50 5.98 14.40
C VAL A 293 -14.12 5.64 14.97
N GLN A 294 -14.00 5.66 16.32
CA GLN A 294 -12.72 5.29 16.95
C GLN A 294 -12.35 3.83 16.71
N ALA A 295 -13.31 2.91 16.74
CA ALA A 295 -13.07 1.50 16.48
C ALA A 295 -12.55 1.25 15.03
N ASP A 296 -13.07 1.99 14.04
CA ASP A 296 -12.58 1.94 12.66
C ASP A 296 -11.14 2.48 12.55
N ILE A 297 -10.82 3.60 13.22
CA ILE A 297 -9.45 4.13 13.28
C ILE A 297 -8.50 3.09 13.87
N ASP A 298 -8.87 2.52 15.03
CA ASP A 298 -8.04 1.53 15.70
C ASP A 298 -7.84 0.26 14.86
N GLU A 299 -8.88 -0.15 14.13
CA GLU A 299 -8.79 -1.27 13.19
C GLU A 299 -7.87 -0.95 12.02
N GLY A 300 -8.02 0.22 11.39
CA GLY A 300 -7.15 0.69 10.33
C GLY A 300 -5.68 0.72 10.74
N VAL A 301 -5.37 1.27 11.93
CA VAL A 301 -4.02 1.30 12.48
C VAL A 301 -3.46 -0.12 12.65
N ARG A 302 -4.25 -1.05 13.22
CA ARG A 302 -3.85 -2.47 13.35
C ARG A 302 -3.64 -3.14 11.99
N ALA A 303 -4.44 -2.78 10.99
CA ALA A 303 -4.33 -3.29 9.62
C ALA A 303 -3.15 -2.69 8.83
N GLY A 304 -2.48 -1.66 9.37
CA GLY A 304 -1.33 -1.02 8.75
C GLY A 304 -1.65 0.26 7.98
N VAL A 305 -2.82 0.87 8.18
CA VAL A 305 -3.15 2.20 7.63
C VAL A 305 -2.30 3.25 8.33
N THR A 306 -1.57 4.02 7.54
CA THR A 306 -0.71 5.14 8.01
C THR A 306 -1.15 6.50 7.46
N GLY A 307 -2.19 6.52 6.64
CA GLY A 307 -2.76 7.71 6.03
C GLY A 307 -3.89 7.34 5.07
N THR A 308 -4.61 8.35 4.59
CA THR A 308 -5.77 8.17 3.72
C THR A 308 -5.53 8.75 2.31
N PRO A 309 -6.19 8.16 1.29
CA PRO A 309 -7.00 6.94 1.37
C PRO A 309 -6.15 5.68 1.54
N ALA A 310 -6.72 4.62 2.13
CA ALA A 310 -6.11 3.29 2.15
C ALA A 310 -7.19 2.25 1.79
N PHE A 311 -6.85 1.37 0.87
CA PHE A 311 -7.78 0.38 0.33
C PHE A 311 -7.31 -1.03 0.65
N PHE A 312 -8.25 -1.91 0.96
CA PHE A 312 -7.97 -3.33 1.13
C PHE A 312 -8.83 -4.15 0.20
N ILE A 313 -8.21 -4.77 -0.81
CA ILE A 313 -8.90 -5.68 -1.74
C ILE A 313 -8.76 -7.09 -1.20
N ASN A 314 -9.88 -7.66 -0.71
CA ASN A 314 -9.89 -8.94 0.00
C ASN A 314 -8.78 -9.01 1.08
N GLY A 315 -8.59 -7.92 1.82
CA GLY A 315 -7.58 -7.78 2.87
C GLY A 315 -6.18 -7.39 2.40
N ARG A 316 -5.91 -7.29 1.09
CA ARG A 316 -4.61 -6.85 0.54
C ARG A 316 -4.54 -5.33 0.48
N LEU A 317 -3.60 -4.72 1.19
CA LEU A 317 -3.44 -3.27 1.27
C LEU A 317 -2.96 -2.64 -0.04
N ILE A 318 -3.65 -1.59 -0.46
CA ILE A 318 -3.21 -0.59 -1.45
C ILE A 318 -3.21 0.77 -0.74
N ALA A 319 -2.04 1.33 -0.47
CA ALA A 319 -1.90 2.59 0.26
C ALA A 319 -1.93 3.79 -0.70
N GLY A 320 -2.66 4.83 -0.33
CA GLY A 320 -2.77 6.09 -1.05
C GLY A 320 -3.60 6.03 -2.33
N ALA A 321 -3.82 7.19 -2.93
CA ALA A 321 -4.47 7.31 -4.24
C ALA A 321 -3.55 6.73 -5.33
N GLN A 322 -3.86 5.53 -5.81
CA GLN A 322 -3.10 4.84 -6.84
C GLN A 322 -3.82 4.91 -8.19
N PRO A 323 -3.11 4.76 -9.32
CA PRO A 323 -3.73 4.66 -10.65
C PRO A 323 -4.71 3.49 -10.74
N LEU A 324 -5.75 3.65 -11.56
CA LEU A 324 -6.81 2.65 -11.79
C LEU A 324 -6.25 1.26 -12.14
N GLU A 325 -5.19 1.21 -12.96
CA GLU A 325 -4.55 -0.02 -13.40
C GLU A 325 -4.00 -0.86 -12.25
N ARG A 326 -3.57 -0.20 -11.15
CA ARG A 326 -3.10 -0.90 -9.96
C ARG A 326 -4.21 -1.67 -9.25
N PHE A 327 -5.39 -1.07 -9.16
CA PHE A 327 -6.59 -1.71 -8.60
C PHE A 327 -7.05 -2.86 -9.49
N ILE A 328 -7.15 -2.62 -10.80
CA ILE A 328 -7.54 -3.63 -11.79
C ILE A 328 -6.65 -4.86 -11.68
N ALA A 329 -5.33 -4.69 -11.64
CA ALA A 329 -4.39 -5.81 -11.53
C ALA A 329 -4.65 -6.67 -10.29
N VAL A 330 -4.90 -6.05 -9.13
CA VAL A 330 -5.18 -6.79 -7.88
C VAL A 330 -6.55 -7.44 -7.91
N ILE A 331 -7.58 -6.76 -8.44
CA ILE A 331 -8.93 -7.31 -8.58
C ILE A 331 -8.92 -8.54 -9.50
N ASP A 332 -8.24 -8.44 -10.65
CA ASP A 332 -8.15 -9.54 -11.61
C ASP A 332 -7.40 -10.75 -11.02
N GLU A 333 -6.35 -10.53 -10.21
CA GLU A 333 -5.68 -11.58 -9.44
C GLU A 333 -6.62 -12.26 -8.43
N GLU A 334 -7.42 -11.48 -7.69
CA GLU A 334 -8.39 -12.02 -6.72
C GLU A 334 -9.49 -12.84 -7.41
N ILE A 335 -9.99 -12.38 -8.54
CA ILE A 335 -10.97 -13.12 -9.36
C ILE A 335 -10.36 -14.44 -9.87
N ALA A 336 -9.11 -14.42 -10.33
CA ALA A 336 -8.43 -15.60 -10.84
C ALA A 336 -8.08 -16.61 -9.73
N GLY A 337 -7.70 -16.14 -8.55
CA GLY A 337 -7.35 -16.98 -7.39
C GLY A 337 -8.53 -17.60 -6.65
N GLY A 338 -9.73 -17.08 -6.83
CA GLY A 338 -10.98 -17.57 -6.22
C GLY A 338 -11.68 -18.71 -6.97
N ARG A 339 -11.06 -19.27 -8.01
CA ARG A 339 -11.59 -20.43 -8.78
C ARG A 339 -10.97 -21.73 -8.36
#